data_9c897937e6f3ca6976491884386c5fa1
#
_entry.id   9c897937e6f3ca6976491884386c5fa1
#
_cell.length_a   1.000
_cell.length_b   1.000
_cell.length_c   1.000
_cell.angle_alpha   90.00
_cell.angle_beta   90.00
_cell.angle_gamma   90.00
#
_symmetry.space_group_name_H-M   'P 1'
#
loop_
_entity.id
_entity.type
_entity.pdbx_description
1 polymer ?
#
loop_
_entity_poly.entity_id
_entity_poly.type
_entity_poly.pdbx_seq_one_letter_code
_entity_poly.pdbx_strand_id
1 'polypeptide(L)'
;MADLDAIAGVVHRPAGTPVGAVALTHGAGGNRDSPMLVAVCEEWARRGWLAVRYNLPYRRRRPKGPPSGAAADLAGIVEAVAAVRTLADGPMLAGGHSYGGRLTSMAVADHGVLLDALTLFSYPLHPPGKPEKARTEHLPRITVPTVFTHGTADPFGTLDELRPAAALIAAPTAIVEVTGARHDLKSKTLDVPVLAVEAALELLG
;
A
#
# COMPACT_ATOMS: atom_id res chain seq x y z
N MET A 1 11.34 16.45 -14.75
CA MET A 1 10.68 16.62 -13.44
C MET A 1 9.47 15.70 -13.43
N ALA A 2 9.31 14.88 -12.37
CA ALA A 2 8.11 14.02 -12.27
C ALA A 2 6.84 14.87 -12.27
N ASP A 3 5.87 14.50 -13.09
CA ASP A 3 4.57 15.17 -13.12
C ASP A 3 3.70 14.64 -11.97
N LEU A 4 3.92 15.20 -10.78
CA LEU A 4 3.13 14.85 -9.59
C LEU A 4 1.69 15.36 -9.68
N ASP A 5 1.44 16.38 -10.50
CA ASP A 5 0.09 16.91 -10.72
C ASP A 5 -0.74 15.90 -11.53
N ALA A 6 -0.12 15.22 -12.50
CA ALA A 6 -0.77 14.16 -13.27
C ALA A 6 -1.31 13.03 -12.39
N ILE A 7 -0.58 12.64 -11.34
CA ILE A 7 -1.01 11.62 -10.37
C ILE A 7 -1.79 12.18 -9.19
N ALA A 8 -2.02 13.49 -9.15
CA ALA A 8 -2.54 14.21 -7.98
C ALA A 8 -1.81 13.79 -6.70
N GLY A 9 -0.47 13.87 -6.73
CA GLY A 9 0.42 13.46 -5.65
C GLY A 9 0.62 14.56 -4.61
N VAL A 10 0.84 14.16 -3.35
CA VAL A 10 1.32 15.01 -2.26
C VAL A 10 2.57 14.40 -1.68
N VAL A 11 3.63 15.20 -1.63
CA VAL A 11 4.96 14.76 -1.19
C VAL A 11 5.19 15.09 0.26
N HIS A 12 5.66 14.11 1.03
CA HIS A 12 6.25 14.27 2.36
C HIS A 12 7.77 14.11 2.21
N ARG A 13 8.50 15.17 2.52
CA ARG A 13 9.96 15.20 2.38
C ARG A 13 10.65 14.99 3.71
N PRO A 14 11.72 14.18 3.77
CA PRO A 14 12.59 14.14 4.94
C PRO A 14 13.36 15.47 5.09
N ALA A 15 13.95 15.67 6.25
CA ALA A 15 14.78 16.85 6.53
C ALA A 15 16.09 16.89 5.71
N GLY A 16 16.60 15.72 5.27
CA GLY A 16 17.83 15.59 4.49
C GLY A 16 17.60 15.00 3.11
N THR A 17 18.69 14.54 2.47
CA THR A 17 18.61 13.77 1.23
C THR A 17 17.84 12.47 1.46
N PRO A 18 16.82 12.17 0.65
CA PRO A 18 16.07 10.93 0.81
C PRO A 18 16.94 9.69 0.62
N VAL A 19 16.77 8.71 1.50
CA VAL A 19 17.46 7.39 1.39
C VAL A 19 16.74 6.42 0.44
N GLY A 20 15.51 6.74 0.07
CA GLY A 20 14.66 5.99 -0.85
C GLY A 20 13.30 6.67 -1.01
N ALA A 21 12.41 6.04 -1.76
CA ALA A 21 11.07 6.58 -2.00
C ALA A 21 9.96 5.56 -1.74
N VAL A 22 8.77 6.05 -1.35
CA VAL A 22 7.57 5.23 -1.20
C VAL A 22 6.34 5.89 -1.82
N ALA A 23 5.56 5.13 -2.60
CA ALA A 23 4.32 5.57 -3.22
C ALA A 23 3.13 4.84 -2.60
N LEU A 24 2.19 5.58 -1.99
CA LEU A 24 1.03 5.02 -1.31
C LEU A 24 -0.29 5.53 -1.88
N THR A 25 -1.26 4.63 -2.04
CA THR A 25 -2.59 5.00 -2.51
C THR A 25 -3.71 4.46 -1.63
N HIS A 26 -4.91 4.95 -1.87
CA HIS A 26 -6.08 4.82 -1.00
C HIS A 26 -7.00 3.64 -1.37
N GLY A 27 -7.89 3.27 -0.45
CA GLY A 27 -8.97 2.31 -0.67
C GLY A 27 -10.11 2.86 -1.52
N ALA A 28 -11.06 1.97 -1.90
CA ALA A 28 -12.18 2.28 -2.80
C ALA A 28 -13.07 3.44 -2.33
N GLY A 29 -13.26 3.62 -1.04
CA GLY A 29 -14.07 4.70 -0.45
C GLY A 29 -13.31 5.97 -0.13
N GLY A 30 -11.95 5.94 -0.21
CA GLY A 30 -11.07 6.99 0.26
C GLY A 30 -10.51 7.88 -0.84
N ASN A 31 -9.52 8.67 -0.44
CA ASN A 31 -8.67 9.46 -1.30
C ASN A 31 -7.27 9.57 -0.64
N ARG A 32 -6.33 10.25 -1.30
CA ARG A 32 -4.95 10.47 -0.80
C ARG A 32 -4.88 11.14 0.57
N ASP A 33 -5.92 11.86 0.99
CA ASP A 33 -5.95 12.62 2.24
C ASP A 33 -6.57 11.82 3.40
N SER A 34 -6.72 10.50 3.27
CA SER A 34 -7.17 9.66 4.38
C SER A 34 -6.15 9.72 5.54
N PRO A 35 -6.61 9.88 6.81
CA PRO A 35 -5.72 10.11 7.95
C PRO A 35 -4.61 9.07 8.10
N MET A 36 -4.92 7.80 7.84
CA MET A 36 -3.94 6.72 7.91
C MET A 36 -2.81 6.91 6.89
N LEU A 37 -3.12 7.22 5.61
CA LEU A 37 -2.09 7.45 4.60
C LEU A 37 -1.24 8.69 4.91
N VAL A 38 -1.86 9.76 5.44
CA VAL A 38 -1.13 10.95 5.88
C VAL A 38 -0.12 10.58 6.95
N ALA A 39 -0.56 9.91 8.02
CA ALA A 39 0.28 9.54 9.15
C ALA A 39 1.42 8.57 8.74
N VAL A 40 1.13 7.59 7.88
CA VAL A 40 2.16 6.67 7.37
C VAL A 40 3.20 7.41 6.51
N CYS A 41 2.78 8.33 5.63
CA CYS A 41 3.73 9.12 4.84
C CYS A 41 4.56 10.08 5.70
N GLU A 42 3.99 10.63 6.77
CA GLU A 42 4.73 11.43 7.76
C GLU A 42 5.77 10.58 8.49
N GLU A 43 5.43 9.34 8.87
CA GLU A 43 6.39 8.42 9.48
C GLU A 43 7.53 8.07 8.54
N TRP A 44 7.25 7.73 7.28
CA TRP A 44 8.29 7.51 6.27
C TRP A 44 9.22 8.71 6.14
N ALA A 45 8.67 9.95 6.09
CA ALA A 45 9.49 11.16 6.02
C ALA A 45 10.37 11.34 7.27
N ARG A 46 9.86 11.02 8.48
CA ARG A 46 10.66 11.01 9.72
C ARG A 46 11.82 10.01 9.70
N ARG A 47 11.65 8.88 8.97
CA ARG A 47 12.69 7.85 8.79
C ARG A 47 13.65 8.14 7.63
N GLY A 48 13.61 9.35 7.06
CA GLY A 48 14.53 9.75 5.99
C GLY A 48 14.08 9.40 4.57
N TRP A 49 12.85 8.95 4.37
CA TRP A 49 12.32 8.56 3.07
C TRP A 49 11.46 9.66 2.44
N LEU A 50 11.50 9.75 1.11
CA LEU A 50 10.53 10.56 0.38
C LEU A 50 9.25 9.76 0.21
N ALA A 51 8.14 10.24 0.79
CA ALA A 51 6.86 9.56 0.68
C ALA A 51 5.86 10.37 -0.15
N VAL A 52 5.16 9.68 -1.06
CA VAL A 52 4.13 10.28 -1.90
C VAL A 52 2.82 9.53 -1.70
N ARG A 53 1.78 10.26 -1.31
CA ARG A 53 0.41 9.76 -1.33
C ARG A 53 -0.31 10.32 -2.55
N TYR A 54 -1.01 9.48 -3.31
CA TYR A 54 -1.62 9.90 -4.58
C TYR A 54 -3.04 9.36 -4.75
N ASN A 55 -3.79 9.99 -5.68
CA ASN A 55 -5.13 9.56 -6.04
C ASN A 55 -5.13 8.63 -7.25
N LEU A 56 -5.83 7.51 -7.13
CA LEU A 56 -6.13 6.64 -8.27
C LEU A 56 -6.93 7.37 -9.35
N PRO A 57 -6.81 7.00 -10.64
CA PRO A 57 -7.50 7.65 -11.76
C PRO A 57 -9.00 7.84 -11.57
N TYR A 58 -9.70 6.86 -11.00
CA TYR A 58 -11.14 7.01 -10.75
C TYR A 58 -11.43 8.16 -9.77
N ARG A 59 -10.56 8.37 -8.77
CA ARG A 59 -10.72 9.42 -7.75
C ARG A 59 -10.31 10.80 -8.30
N ARG A 60 -9.36 10.86 -9.21
CA ARG A 60 -9.02 12.11 -9.94
C ARG A 60 -10.20 12.60 -10.79
N ARG A 61 -10.92 11.67 -11.45
CA ARG A 61 -12.09 12.01 -12.28
C ARG A 61 -13.35 12.34 -11.47
N ARG A 62 -13.53 11.73 -10.30
CA ARG A 62 -14.73 11.89 -9.47
C ARG A 62 -14.35 11.95 -7.99
N PRO A 63 -14.70 13.05 -7.28
CA PRO A 63 -14.35 13.19 -5.85
C PRO A 63 -15.10 12.20 -4.95
N LYS A 64 -16.21 11.61 -5.41
CA LYS A 64 -17.01 10.62 -4.65
C LYS A 64 -17.44 9.45 -5.54
N GLY A 65 -17.86 8.35 -4.91
CA GLY A 65 -18.35 7.15 -5.59
C GLY A 65 -17.33 6.01 -5.66
N PRO A 66 -17.75 4.80 -6.04
CA PRO A 66 -16.91 3.61 -6.13
C PRO A 66 -15.99 3.68 -7.36
N PRO A 67 -14.93 2.83 -7.40
CA PRO A 67 -14.14 2.60 -8.61
C PRO A 67 -15.02 2.15 -9.78
N SER A 68 -14.67 2.61 -11.00
CA SER A 68 -15.42 2.30 -12.22
C SER A 68 -14.75 1.25 -13.12
N GLY A 69 -13.65 0.65 -12.67
CA GLY A 69 -12.91 -0.38 -13.39
C GLY A 69 -11.45 -0.41 -12.95
N ALA A 70 -10.87 -1.60 -12.86
CA ALA A 70 -9.52 -1.78 -12.34
C ALA A 70 -8.42 -1.40 -13.35
N ALA A 71 -8.65 -1.59 -14.65
CA ALA A 71 -7.61 -1.41 -15.67
C ALA A 71 -6.99 0.00 -15.70
N ALA A 72 -7.83 1.05 -15.65
CA ALA A 72 -7.34 2.42 -15.61
C ALA A 72 -6.60 2.74 -14.31
N ASP A 73 -7.05 2.17 -13.18
CA ASP A 73 -6.41 2.37 -11.88
C ASP A 73 -5.08 1.62 -11.78
N LEU A 74 -4.96 0.43 -12.38
CA LEU A 74 -3.68 -0.29 -12.54
C LEU A 74 -2.68 0.51 -13.37
N ALA A 75 -3.09 1.03 -14.52
CA ALA A 75 -2.25 1.91 -15.34
C ALA A 75 -1.78 3.14 -14.55
N GLY A 76 -2.68 3.75 -13.77
CA GLY A 76 -2.33 4.89 -12.92
C GLY A 76 -1.38 4.56 -11.77
N ILE A 77 -1.36 3.32 -11.28
CA ILE A 77 -0.35 2.86 -10.31
C ILE A 77 1.03 2.74 -10.98
N VAL A 78 1.09 2.15 -12.18
CA VAL A 78 2.35 2.07 -12.96
C VAL A 78 2.91 3.48 -13.21
N GLU A 79 2.07 4.42 -13.64
CA GLU A 79 2.42 5.83 -13.84
C GLU A 79 2.94 6.47 -12.54
N ALA A 80 2.22 6.27 -11.42
CA ALA A 80 2.59 6.87 -10.14
C ALA A 80 3.92 6.34 -9.61
N VAL A 81 4.16 5.03 -9.67
CA VAL A 81 5.43 4.43 -9.23
C VAL A 81 6.58 4.95 -10.10
N ALA A 82 6.40 5.01 -11.42
CA ALA A 82 7.41 5.55 -12.33
C ALA A 82 7.73 7.02 -12.01
N ALA A 83 6.72 7.85 -11.76
CA ALA A 83 6.90 9.25 -11.40
C ALA A 83 7.64 9.41 -10.06
N VAL A 84 7.24 8.65 -9.03
CA VAL A 84 7.84 8.75 -7.69
C VAL A 84 9.28 8.26 -7.68
N ARG A 85 9.61 7.22 -8.45
CA ARG A 85 10.99 6.70 -8.58
C ARG A 85 11.98 7.75 -9.06
N THR A 86 11.55 8.76 -9.82
CA THR A 86 12.44 9.83 -10.29
C THR A 86 12.74 10.90 -9.23
N LEU A 87 12.14 10.82 -8.05
CA LEU A 87 12.25 11.86 -7.02
C LEU A 87 13.33 11.58 -5.97
N ALA A 88 13.83 10.35 -5.91
CA ALA A 88 14.90 9.96 -5.00
C ALA A 88 15.67 8.77 -5.57
N ASP A 89 16.97 8.74 -5.30
CA ASP A 89 17.79 7.56 -5.50
C ASP A 89 17.52 6.53 -4.38
N GLY A 90 17.98 5.28 -4.57
CA GLY A 90 17.85 4.22 -3.59
C GLY A 90 16.59 3.36 -3.75
N PRO A 91 16.22 2.61 -2.70
CA PRO A 91 15.10 1.66 -2.75
C PRO A 91 13.75 2.35 -3.00
N MET A 92 12.89 1.67 -3.74
CA MET A 92 11.53 2.11 -4.07
C MET A 92 10.50 1.14 -3.51
N LEU A 93 9.65 1.63 -2.64
CA LEU A 93 8.50 0.91 -2.13
C LEU A 93 7.20 1.45 -2.73
N ALA A 94 6.21 0.58 -2.82
CA ALA A 94 4.86 1.03 -3.10
C ALA A 94 3.84 0.21 -2.31
N GLY A 95 2.61 0.69 -2.29
CA GLY A 95 1.54 -0.01 -1.62
C GLY A 95 0.29 0.84 -1.47
N GLY A 96 -0.48 0.53 -0.45
CA GLY A 96 -1.66 1.30 -0.16
C GLY A 96 -2.70 0.56 0.66
N HIS A 97 -3.80 1.24 0.91
CA HIS A 97 -4.90 0.72 1.69
C HIS A 97 -5.90 -0.05 0.83
N SER A 98 -6.31 -1.22 1.29
CA SER A 98 -7.44 -1.99 0.75
C SER A 98 -7.36 -2.15 -0.79
N TYR A 99 -8.31 -1.61 -1.51
CA TYR A 99 -8.37 -1.65 -2.98
C TYR A 99 -7.06 -1.18 -3.64
N GLY A 100 -6.51 -0.06 -3.19
CA GLY A 100 -5.25 0.47 -3.72
C GLY A 100 -4.07 -0.46 -3.44
N GLY A 101 -3.96 -1.01 -2.23
CA GLY A 101 -2.93 -1.99 -1.89
C GLY A 101 -3.03 -3.25 -2.76
N ARG A 102 -4.26 -3.80 -2.91
CA ARG A 102 -4.49 -4.95 -3.79
C ARG A 102 -4.12 -4.66 -5.24
N LEU A 103 -4.49 -3.51 -5.80
CA LEU A 103 -4.11 -3.17 -7.16
C LEU A 103 -2.59 -2.96 -7.31
N THR A 104 -1.92 -2.41 -6.30
CA THR A 104 -0.45 -2.28 -6.31
C THR A 104 0.21 -3.66 -6.32
N SER A 105 -0.27 -4.61 -5.52
CA SER A 105 0.24 -5.99 -5.54
C SER A 105 0.01 -6.68 -6.89
N MET A 106 -1.12 -6.44 -7.56
CA MET A 106 -1.37 -6.92 -8.93
C MET A 106 -0.46 -6.24 -9.96
N ALA A 107 -0.18 -4.95 -9.81
CA ALA A 107 0.73 -4.23 -10.69
C ALA A 107 2.16 -4.78 -10.63
N VAL A 108 2.63 -5.16 -9.44
CA VAL A 108 3.92 -5.84 -9.24
C VAL A 108 3.89 -7.24 -9.86
N ALA A 109 2.85 -8.02 -9.60
CA ALA A 109 2.75 -9.40 -10.08
C ALA A 109 2.61 -9.51 -11.60
N ASP A 110 1.84 -8.61 -12.24
CA ASP A 110 1.33 -8.83 -13.60
C ASP A 110 1.61 -7.68 -14.58
N HIS A 111 2.09 -6.51 -14.11
CA HIS A 111 2.25 -5.30 -14.95
C HIS A 111 3.68 -4.73 -14.95
N GLY A 112 4.67 -5.49 -14.52
CA GLY A 112 6.09 -5.14 -14.62
C GLY A 112 6.53 -3.97 -13.72
N VAL A 113 5.79 -3.68 -12.66
CA VAL A 113 6.21 -2.68 -11.66
C VAL A 113 7.33 -3.27 -10.82
N LEU A 114 8.51 -2.67 -10.89
CA LEU A 114 9.68 -3.07 -10.13
C LEU A 114 9.74 -2.28 -8.83
N LEU A 115 9.84 -3.00 -7.72
CA LEU A 115 9.95 -2.46 -6.36
C LEU A 115 10.99 -3.26 -5.56
N ASP A 116 11.46 -2.66 -4.48
CA ASP A 116 12.29 -3.32 -3.48
C ASP A 116 11.44 -3.95 -2.36
N ALA A 117 10.26 -3.41 -2.07
CA ALA A 117 9.26 -4.04 -1.21
C ALA A 117 7.85 -3.49 -1.44
N LEU A 118 6.84 -4.27 -1.00
CA LEU A 118 5.43 -3.89 -0.93
C LEU A 118 5.01 -3.61 0.52
N THR A 119 4.14 -2.61 0.72
CA THR A 119 3.49 -2.35 2.01
C THR A 119 1.97 -2.25 1.83
N LEU A 120 1.24 -3.23 2.40
CA LEU A 120 -0.17 -3.46 2.16
C LEU A 120 -0.97 -3.27 3.46
N PHE A 121 -1.84 -2.27 3.47
CA PHE A 121 -2.68 -1.93 4.62
C PHE A 121 -4.09 -2.48 4.42
N SER A 122 -4.58 -3.30 5.37
CA SER A 122 -5.91 -3.94 5.30
C SER A 122 -6.15 -4.58 3.95
N TYR A 123 -5.30 -5.54 3.59
CA TYR A 123 -5.47 -6.25 2.31
C TYR A 123 -6.86 -6.90 2.25
N PRO A 124 -7.69 -6.59 1.23
CA PRO A 124 -9.06 -7.08 1.17
C PRO A 124 -9.09 -8.49 0.59
N LEU A 125 -8.73 -9.49 1.41
CA LEU A 125 -8.56 -10.88 1.00
C LEU A 125 -9.80 -11.43 0.29
N HIS A 126 -10.99 -11.13 0.79
CA HIS A 126 -12.26 -11.47 0.16
C HIS A 126 -13.34 -10.42 0.46
N PRO A 127 -14.48 -10.40 -0.24
CA PRO A 127 -15.64 -9.62 0.18
C PRO A 127 -16.15 -10.10 1.55
N PRO A 128 -16.67 -9.24 2.42
CA PRO A 128 -17.17 -9.65 3.72
C PRO A 128 -18.17 -10.81 3.62
N GLY A 129 -17.94 -11.86 4.43
CA GLY A 129 -18.77 -13.06 4.47
C GLY A 129 -18.69 -13.97 3.23
N LYS A 130 -17.65 -13.81 2.38
CA LYS A 130 -17.46 -14.61 1.16
C LYS A 130 -16.03 -15.11 1.03
N PRO A 131 -15.54 -15.95 1.96
CA PRO A 131 -14.16 -16.44 1.94
C PRO A 131 -13.85 -17.28 0.68
N GLU A 132 -14.85 -17.92 0.09
CA GLU A 132 -14.72 -18.64 -1.18
C GLU A 132 -14.31 -17.74 -2.37
N LYS A 133 -14.39 -16.41 -2.21
CA LYS A 133 -13.98 -15.41 -3.19
C LYS A 133 -12.64 -14.77 -2.83
N ALA A 134 -11.72 -15.59 -2.33
CA ALA A 134 -10.38 -15.13 -1.99
C ALA A 134 -9.65 -14.55 -3.21
N ARG A 135 -8.92 -13.46 -3.00
CA ARG A 135 -8.20 -12.69 -4.03
C ARG A 135 -6.71 -12.94 -3.95
N THR A 136 -6.33 -14.18 -4.18
CA THR A 136 -4.95 -14.69 -3.98
C THR A 136 -4.24 -15.08 -5.27
N GLU A 137 -4.91 -15.11 -6.41
CA GLU A 137 -4.40 -15.69 -7.67
C GLU A 137 -3.08 -15.05 -8.15
N HIS A 138 -2.82 -13.79 -7.85
CA HIS A 138 -1.61 -13.08 -8.26
C HIS A 138 -0.48 -13.17 -7.21
N LEU A 139 -0.78 -13.50 -5.95
CA LEU A 139 0.19 -13.51 -4.85
C LEU A 139 1.41 -14.40 -5.12
N PRO A 140 1.28 -15.61 -5.72
CA PRO A 140 2.45 -16.44 -6.03
C PRO A 140 3.45 -15.83 -7.03
N ARG A 141 3.04 -14.79 -7.79
CA ARG A 141 3.89 -14.10 -8.75
C ARG A 141 4.59 -12.86 -8.17
N ILE A 142 4.33 -12.53 -6.90
CA ILE A 142 5.04 -11.47 -6.20
C ILE A 142 6.40 -12.02 -5.74
N THR A 143 7.48 -11.37 -6.18
CA THR A 143 8.86 -11.79 -5.91
C THR A 143 9.62 -10.80 -5.02
N VAL A 144 8.93 -9.81 -4.46
CA VAL A 144 9.52 -8.79 -3.59
C VAL A 144 9.03 -8.94 -2.15
N PRO A 145 9.86 -8.58 -1.15
CA PRO A 145 9.45 -8.54 0.25
C PRO A 145 8.12 -7.80 0.43
N THR A 146 7.23 -8.33 1.27
CA THR A 146 5.89 -7.76 1.42
C THR A 146 5.48 -7.68 2.89
N VAL A 147 5.08 -6.48 3.33
CA VAL A 147 4.50 -6.25 4.66
C VAL A 147 2.99 -6.12 4.54
N PHE A 148 2.27 -6.91 5.33
CA PHE A 148 0.83 -6.75 5.56
C PHE A 148 0.61 -6.10 6.92
N THR A 149 -0.01 -4.93 6.97
CA THR A 149 -0.51 -4.33 8.22
C THR A 149 -2.02 -4.57 8.27
N HIS A 150 -2.48 -5.36 9.24
CA HIS A 150 -3.84 -5.90 9.20
C HIS A 150 -4.52 -5.87 10.57
N GLY A 151 -5.79 -5.44 10.59
CA GLY A 151 -6.61 -5.43 11.79
C GLY A 151 -7.16 -6.81 12.14
N THR A 152 -7.06 -7.23 13.41
CA THR A 152 -7.56 -8.55 13.85
C THR A 152 -9.08 -8.70 13.75
N ALA A 153 -9.81 -7.59 13.59
CA ALA A 153 -11.28 -7.56 13.41
C ALA A 153 -11.70 -7.07 12.00
N ASP A 154 -10.83 -7.21 11.01
CA ASP A 154 -11.11 -6.80 9.63
C ASP A 154 -12.10 -7.77 8.96
N PRO A 155 -13.28 -7.31 8.49
CA PRO A 155 -14.28 -8.18 7.87
C PRO A 155 -13.89 -8.65 6.45
N PHE A 156 -12.82 -8.13 5.86
CA PHE A 156 -12.34 -8.52 4.53
C PHE A 156 -11.29 -9.65 4.56
N GLY A 157 -11.03 -10.20 5.74
CA GLY A 157 -10.14 -11.33 5.98
C GLY A 157 -9.67 -11.35 7.42
N THR A 158 -9.73 -12.51 8.06
CA THR A 158 -9.14 -12.74 9.38
C THR A 158 -7.62 -12.97 9.25
N LEU A 159 -6.89 -12.90 10.36
CA LEU A 159 -5.47 -13.25 10.35
C LEU A 159 -5.23 -14.72 10.00
N ASP A 160 -6.11 -15.62 10.43
CA ASP A 160 -6.00 -17.05 10.11
C ASP A 160 -6.18 -17.33 8.60
N GLU A 161 -6.94 -16.50 7.91
CA GLU A 161 -7.08 -16.53 6.45
C GLU A 161 -5.94 -15.80 5.74
N LEU A 162 -5.45 -14.69 6.31
CA LEU A 162 -4.37 -13.90 5.71
C LEU A 162 -3.01 -14.60 5.76
N ARG A 163 -2.68 -15.31 6.86
CA ARG A 163 -1.40 -16.01 7.01
C ARG A 163 -1.12 -17.01 5.88
N PRO A 164 -2.03 -17.96 5.55
CA PRO A 164 -1.81 -18.86 4.44
C PRO A 164 -1.81 -18.13 3.08
N ALA A 165 -2.55 -17.03 2.93
CA ALA A 165 -2.51 -16.23 1.72
C ALA A 165 -1.16 -15.51 1.55
N ALA A 166 -0.61 -14.92 2.61
CA ALA A 166 0.72 -14.31 2.59
C ALA A 166 1.83 -15.33 2.28
N ALA A 167 1.70 -16.56 2.76
CA ALA A 167 2.63 -17.65 2.49
C ALA A 167 2.68 -18.10 1.01
N LEU A 168 1.74 -17.64 0.17
CA LEU A 168 1.81 -17.85 -1.29
C LEU A 168 2.88 -16.98 -1.95
N ILE A 169 3.32 -15.90 -1.31
CA ILE A 169 4.38 -15.04 -1.80
C ILE A 169 5.73 -15.72 -1.54
N ALA A 170 6.53 -15.93 -2.58
CA ALA A 170 7.81 -16.61 -2.46
C ALA A 170 8.90 -15.78 -1.75
N ALA A 171 8.79 -14.46 -1.78
CA ALA A 171 9.69 -13.54 -1.08
C ALA A 171 9.34 -13.44 0.42
N PRO A 172 10.25 -12.93 1.27
CA PRO A 172 9.96 -12.70 2.69
C PRO A 172 8.69 -11.88 2.92
N THR A 173 7.87 -12.33 3.87
CA THR A 173 6.65 -11.61 4.26
C THR A 173 6.62 -11.36 5.77
N ALA A 174 6.07 -10.20 6.16
CA ALA A 174 5.77 -9.87 7.55
C ALA A 174 4.30 -9.48 7.69
N ILE A 175 3.70 -9.81 8.84
CA ILE A 175 2.34 -9.40 9.19
C ILE A 175 2.38 -8.59 10.48
N VAL A 176 2.07 -7.31 10.37
CA VAL A 176 1.84 -6.42 11.51
C VAL A 176 0.38 -6.54 11.92
N GLU A 177 0.15 -7.15 13.08
CA GLU A 177 -1.19 -7.35 13.61
C GLU A 177 -1.64 -6.15 14.44
N VAL A 178 -2.74 -5.54 14.05
CA VAL A 178 -3.32 -4.42 14.78
C VAL A 178 -4.51 -4.93 15.61
N THR A 179 -4.25 -5.25 16.87
CA THR A 179 -5.23 -5.84 17.78
C THR A 179 -6.49 -4.98 17.92
N GLY A 180 -7.65 -5.61 17.71
CA GLY A 180 -8.98 -4.99 17.81
C GLY A 180 -9.32 -4.03 16.66
N ALA A 181 -8.37 -3.69 15.78
CA ALA A 181 -8.64 -2.81 14.67
C ALA A 181 -9.46 -3.50 13.58
N ARG A 182 -10.30 -2.72 12.93
CA ARG A 182 -11.08 -3.11 11.76
C ARG A 182 -10.35 -2.68 10.47
N HIS A 183 -11.07 -2.62 9.38
CA HIS A 183 -10.56 -2.30 8.05
C HIS A 183 -9.92 -0.89 7.93
N ASP A 184 -10.23 0.02 8.82
CA ASP A 184 -9.66 1.38 8.86
C ASP A 184 -8.35 1.49 9.67
N LEU A 185 -7.89 0.38 10.28
CA LEU A 185 -6.68 0.26 11.10
C LEU A 185 -6.62 1.23 12.29
N LYS A 186 -7.76 1.74 12.75
CA LYS A 186 -7.77 2.60 13.94
C LYS A 186 -7.41 1.80 15.19
N SER A 187 -6.43 2.29 15.93
CA SER A 187 -6.03 1.78 17.24
C SER A 187 -5.91 2.92 18.23
N LYS A 188 -6.23 2.63 19.50
CA LYS A 188 -6.02 3.57 20.61
C LYS A 188 -4.73 3.30 21.38
N THR A 189 -4.11 2.16 21.15
CA THR A 189 -2.99 1.63 21.93
C THR A 189 -1.72 1.41 21.10
N LEU A 190 -1.87 1.28 19.78
CA LEU A 190 -0.76 1.02 18.88
C LEU A 190 -0.54 2.19 17.94
N ASP A 191 0.71 2.56 17.73
CA ASP A 191 1.13 3.50 16.67
C ASP A 191 1.31 2.71 15.37
N VAL A 192 0.20 2.55 14.65
CA VAL A 192 0.16 1.73 13.43
C VAL A 192 1.13 2.23 12.36
N PRO A 193 1.26 3.56 12.08
CA PRO A 193 2.28 4.08 11.19
C PRO A 193 3.69 3.64 11.54
N VAL A 194 4.09 3.75 12.81
CA VAL A 194 5.43 3.37 13.27
C VAL A 194 5.66 1.87 13.05
N LEU A 195 4.75 1.01 13.52
CA LEU A 195 4.88 -0.44 13.39
C LEU A 195 4.97 -0.89 11.92
N ALA A 196 4.17 -0.30 11.05
CA ALA A 196 4.15 -0.65 9.62
C ALA A 196 5.47 -0.25 8.93
N VAL A 197 5.99 0.94 9.25
CA VAL A 197 7.25 1.43 8.66
C VAL A 197 8.43 0.64 9.19
N GLU A 198 8.49 0.35 10.49
CA GLU A 198 9.54 -0.49 11.09
C GLU A 198 9.58 -1.88 10.45
N ALA A 199 8.45 -2.57 10.35
CA ALA A 199 8.40 -3.87 9.70
C ALA A 199 8.86 -3.84 8.23
N ALA A 200 8.56 -2.75 7.50
CA ALA A 200 9.02 -2.60 6.13
C ALA A 200 10.53 -2.36 6.04
N LEU A 201 11.10 -1.57 6.95
CA LEU A 201 12.55 -1.32 7.03
C LEU A 201 13.31 -2.59 7.43
N GLU A 202 12.79 -3.38 8.37
CA GLU A 202 13.38 -4.67 8.78
C GLU A 202 13.44 -5.68 7.61
N LEU A 203 12.44 -5.69 6.72
CA LEU A 203 12.45 -6.57 5.54
C LEU A 203 13.41 -6.11 4.44
N LEU A 204 13.79 -4.84 4.43
CA LEU A 204 14.76 -4.30 3.46
C LEU A 204 16.21 -4.59 3.88
N GLY A 205 16.49 -4.85 5.16
CA GLY A 205 17.82 -5.13 5.74
C GLY A 205 18.48 -3.87 6.26
#